data_95fc7efcfe31cb3eaeb6c9304a86854d
#
_entry.id   95fc7efcfe31cb3eaeb6c9304a86854d
#
_cell.length_a   1.000
_cell.length_b   1.000
_cell.length_c   1.000
_cell.angle_alpha   90.00
_cell.angle_beta   90.00
_cell.angle_gamma   90.00
#
_symmetry.space_group_name_H-M   'P 1'
#
loop_
_entity.id
_entity.type
_entity.pdbx_description
1 polymer ?
#
loop_
_entity_poly.entity_id
_entity_poly.type
_entity_poly.pdbx_seq_one_letter_code
_entity_poly.pdbx_strand_id
1 'polypeptide(L)'
;MKKSQLSVIISSFLFSPLASAALVTSETANQNRPAVVMSDDVLNSNDDSNAVYANGQNSTIDTNGHTITTTGTRSFATNASDGGVVNINGGKIEVYGVSAHAISAKAGGVVNVNGTQTIVEGVNSNGVFANGGDIHLKQTTITTTNEKNYAIASESSSSGYTSISDSQIITSGKNSHGIHASQGNLTVSDSDIKTKGNNARGISIFNKAAIDLNNVSITTSGGERADGLVVGGVLKGRNLAVFAEGRNSYAAVMAD
;
A
#
# COMPACT_ATOMS: atom_id res chain seq x y z
N MET A 1 -47.93 57.51 -23.26
CA MET A 1 -47.62 56.28 -22.51
C MET A 1 -46.53 55.50 -23.24
N LYS A 2 -45.28 55.58 -22.80
CA LYS A 2 -44.14 54.80 -23.37
C LYS A 2 -44.09 53.43 -22.69
N LYS A 3 -44.24 52.36 -23.45
CA LYS A 3 -44.05 50.99 -23.00
C LYS A 3 -42.54 50.73 -22.97
N SER A 4 -41.98 50.52 -21.78
CA SER A 4 -40.61 50.03 -21.61
C SER A 4 -40.59 48.52 -21.87
N GLN A 5 -39.78 48.08 -22.81
CA GLN A 5 -39.49 46.66 -23.01
C GLN A 5 -38.45 46.24 -22.03
N LEU A 6 -38.77 45.25 -21.19
CA LEU A 6 -37.86 44.57 -20.30
C LEU A 6 -37.13 43.46 -21.07
N SER A 7 -35.87 43.69 -21.37
CA SER A 7 -35.01 42.66 -22.00
C SER A 7 -34.50 41.71 -20.93
N VAL A 8 -34.99 40.48 -20.95
CA VAL A 8 -34.47 39.40 -20.09
C VAL A 8 -33.26 38.79 -20.78
N ILE A 9 -32.06 39.04 -20.21
CA ILE A 9 -30.86 38.38 -20.64
C ILE A 9 -30.81 37.02 -19.89
N ILE A 10 -31.13 35.94 -20.63
CA ILE A 10 -30.89 34.56 -20.16
C ILE A 10 -29.42 34.27 -20.43
N SER A 11 -28.58 34.38 -19.40
CA SER A 11 -27.23 33.86 -19.46
C SER A 11 -27.31 32.34 -19.43
N SER A 12 -27.11 31.71 -20.58
CA SER A 12 -26.89 30.27 -20.68
C SER A 12 -25.59 29.93 -19.97
N PHE A 13 -25.68 29.40 -18.75
CA PHE A 13 -24.58 28.67 -18.16
C PHE A 13 -24.32 27.44 -19.03
N LEU A 14 -23.29 27.50 -19.84
CA LEU A 14 -22.69 26.34 -20.45
C LEU A 14 -22.10 25.47 -19.30
N PHE A 15 -22.85 24.51 -18.84
CA PHE A 15 -22.29 23.38 -18.12
C PHE A 15 -21.40 22.65 -19.12
N SER A 16 -20.10 22.90 -19.07
CA SER A 16 -19.15 21.94 -19.64
C SER A 16 -19.43 20.60 -18.99
N PRO A 17 -19.77 19.53 -19.72
CA PRO A 17 -19.81 18.22 -19.11
C PRO A 17 -18.44 17.98 -18.51
N LEU A 18 -18.37 17.75 -17.20
CA LEU A 18 -17.20 17.14 -16.59
C LEU A 18 -16.99 15.86 -17.38
N ALA A 19 -15.92 15.81 -18.17
CA ALA A 19 -15.51 14.58 -18.82
C ALA A 19 -15.33 13.57 -17.68
N SER A 20 -16.21 12.57 -17.59
CA SER A 20 -15.99 11.47 -16.69
C SER A 20 -14.70 10.83 -17.16
N ALA A 21 -13.71 10.71 -16.27
CA ALA A 21 -12.50 9.98 -16.58
C ALA A 21 -12.91 8.61 -17.15
N ALA A 22 -12.33 8.24 -18.28
CA ALA A 22 -12.57 6.91 -18.83
C ALA A 22 -12.03 5.88 -17.83
N LEU A 23 -12.75 4.78 -17.65
CA LEU A 23 -12.34 3.73 -16.76
C LEU A 23 -11.70 2.61 -17.59
N VAL A 24 -10.44 2.30 -17.33
CA VAL A 24 -9.73 1.21 -18.01
C VAL A 24 -9.59 -0.01 -17.09
N THR A 25 -9.44 -1.20 -17.67
CA THR A 25 -9.36 -2.43 -16.89
C THR A 25 -7.95 -2.75 -16.41
N SER A 26 -6.92 -2.30 -17.15
CA SER A 26 -5.52 -2.47 -16.76
C SER A 26 -4.60 -1.57 -17.57
N GLU A 27 -3.43 -1.24 -16.99
CA GLU A 27 -2.31 -0.62 -17.67
C GLU A 27 -1.06 -1.47 -17.57
N THR A 28 -0.36 -1.66 -18.69
CA THR A 28 0.84 -2.50 -18.74
C THR A 28 1.96 -1.81 -19.50
N ALA A 29 3.15 -1.77 -18.89
CA ALA A 29 4.40 -1.46 -19.55
C ALA A 29 5.26 -2.73 -19.70
N ASN A 30 5.87 -2.92 -20.87
CA ASN A 30 6.74 -4.03 -21.17
C ASN A 30 7.76 -3.63 -22.27
N GLN A 31 8.57 -4.55 -22.76
CA GLN A 31 9.57 -4.26 -23.78
C GLN A 31 9.02 -3.62 -25.08
N ASN A 32 7.76 -3.87 -25.41
CA ASN A 32 7.09 -3.30 -26.60
C ASN A 32 6.43 -1.94 -26.33
N ARG A 33 6.10 -1.67 -25.06
CA ARG A 33 5.53 -0.40 -24.56
C ARG A 33 6.30 0.00 -23.30
N PRO A 34 7.52 0.51 -23.43
CA PRO A 34 8.44 0.64 -22.29
C PRO A 34 8.07 1.76 -21.31
N ALA A 35 7.37 2.79 -21.74
CA ALA A 35 6.94 3.88 -20.87
C ALA A 35 5.45 4.17 -21.02
N VAL A 36 4.76 4.23 -19.90
CA VAL A 36 3.33 4.52 -19.79
C VAL A 36 3.11 5.59 -18.74
N VAL A 37 2.38 6.63 -19.08
CA VAL A 37 1.79 7.57 -18.12
C VAL A 37 0.29 7.34 -18.16
N MET A 38 -0.32 7.04 -17.01
CA MET A 38 -1.76 6.79 -16.94
C MET A 38 -2.53 8.06 -17.26
N SER A 39 -3.58 7.93 -18.05
CA SER A 39 -4.53 9.01 -18.40
C SER A 39 -5.88 8.85 -17.70
N ASP A 40 -6.15 7.67 -17.14
CA ASP A 40 -7.46 7.31 -16.62
C ASP A 40 -7.33 6.45 -15.36
N ASP A 41 -8.41 6.41 -14.56
CA ASP A 41 -8.51 5.50 -13.43
C ASP A 41 -8.61 4.04 -13.89
N VAL A 42 -8.08 3.12 -13.10
CA VAL A 42 -8.12 1.68 -13.41
C VAL A 42 -9.07 0.97 -12.45
N LEU A 43 -9.99 0.19 -13.00
CA LEU A 43 -10.81 -0.78 -12.27
C LEU A 43 -10.58 -2.19 -12.83
N ASN A 44 -9.89 -3.03 -12.09
CA ASN A 44 -9.66 -4.41 -12.46
C ASN A 44 -10.53 -5.36 -11.62
N SER A 45 -11.43 -6.06 -12.29
CA SER A 45 -12.29 -7.09 -11.69
C SER A 45 -11.90 -8.51 -12.07
N ASN A 46 -10.85 -8.68 -12.86
CA ASN A 46 -10.41 -10.00 -13.31
C ASN A 46 -9.61 -10.71 -12.22
N ASP A 47 -9.85 -11.99 -12.04
CA ASP A 47 -9.06 -12.85 -11.16
C ASP A 47 -7.65 -13.08 -11.74
N ASP A 48 -6.67 -13.35 -10.86
CA ASP A 48 -5.29 -13.70 -11.22
C ASP A 48 -4.61 -12.70 -12.16
N SER A 49 -4.93 -11.41 -12.02
CA SER A 49 -4.46 -10.36 -12.92
C SER A 49 -3.80 -9.18 -12.17
N ASN A 50 -3.23 -8.26 -12.91
CA ASN A 50 -2.70 -7.01 -12.35
C ASN A 50 -3.47 -5.83 -12.95
N ALA A 51 -3.85 -4.85 -12.13
CA ALA A 51 -4.43 -3.62 -12.63
C ALA A 51 -3.36 -2.74 -13.29
N VAL A 52 -2.22 -2.56 -12.63
CA VAL A 52 -1.05 -1.82 -13.16
C VAL A 52 0.16 -2.73 -13.10
N TYR A 53 0.81 -2.97 -14.24
CA TYR A 53 1.90 -3.93 -14.34
C TYR A 53 3.07 -3.44 -15.18
N ALA A 54 4.23 -3.23 -14.56
CA ALA A 54 5.49 -2.97 -15.24
C ALA A 54 6.36 -4.23 -15.22
N ASN A 55 6.69 -4.77 -16.40
CA ASN A 55 7.42 -6.02 -16.53
C ASN A 55 8.62 -5.88 -17.48
N GLY A 56 9.78 -6.25 -16.98
CA GLY A 56 11.03 -6.24 -17.72
C GLY A 56 11.81 -4.93 -17.61
N GLN A 57 13.11 -5.03 -17.90
CA GLN A 57 14.01 -3.87 -17.83
C GLN A 57 13.54 -2.74 -18.75
N ASN A 58 13.69 -1.51 -18.30
CA ASN A 58 13.26 -0.28 -18.97
C ASN A 58 11.74 -0.11 -19.10
N SER A 59 10.93 -0.98 -18.49
CA SER A 59 9.47 -0.81 -18.45
C SER A 59 9.11 0.08 -17.28
N THR A 60 8.40 1.19 -17.53
CA THR A 60 8.00 2.15 -16.48
C THR A 60 6.54 2.55 -16.62
N ILE A 61 5.83 2.57 -15.50
CA ILE A 61 4.49 3.17 -15.41
C ILE A 61 4.51 4.32 -14.41
N ASP A 62 3.97 5.46 -14.77
CA ASP A 62 3.61 6.55 -13.87
C ASP A 62 2.10 6.58 -13.73
N THR A 63 1.60 6.47 -12.51
CA THR A 63 0.16 6.46 -12.25
C THR A 63 -0.47 7.85 -12.30
N ASN A 64 0.34 8.90 -12.33
CA ASN A 64 -0.08 10.29 -12.54
C ASN A 64 -1.25 10.74 -11.64
N GLY A 65 -1.30 10.24 -10.41
CA GLY A 65 -2.33 10.59 -9.43
C GLY A 65 -3.70 9.91 -9.63
N HIS A 66 -3.82 8.99 -10.57
CA HIS A 66 -5.06 8.26 -10.81
C HIS A 66 -5.36 7.23 -9.73
N THR A 67 -6.64 6.87 -9.61
CA THR A 67 -7.12 5.83 -8.71
C THR A 67 -6.95 4.45 -9.35
N ILE A 68 -6.49 3.50 -8.55
CA ILE A 68 -6.34 2.10 -8.96
C ILE A 68 -7.20 1.25 -8.03
N THR A 69 -8.19 0.56 -8.58
CA THR A 69 -9.09 -0.31 -7.84
C THR A 69 -8.99 -1.74 -8.37
N THR A 70 -8.91 -2.73 -7.47
CA THR A 70 -9.04 -4.15 -7.85
C THR A 70 -10.06 -4.86 -6.97
N THR A 71 -10.92 -5.65 -7.62
CA THR A 71 -11.95 -6.48 -6.97
C THR A 71 -11.76 -7.98 -7.26
N GLY A 72 -10.91 -8.32 -8.21
CA GLY A 72 -10.61 -9.70 -8.58
C GLY A 72 -9.83 -10.46 -7.50
N THR A 73 -10.06 -11.76 -7.39
CA THR A 73 -9.34 -12.67 -6.49
C THR A 73 -7.90 -12.85 -6.96
N ARG A 74 -6.91 -12.84 -6.05
CA ARG A 74 -5.47 -12.95 -6.35
C ARG A 74 -4.95 -11.91 -7.36
N SER A 75 -5.59 -10.75 -7.39
CA SER A 75 -5.23 -9.64 -8.28
C SER A 75 -4.38 -8.62 -7.55
N PHE A 76 -3.32 -8.14 -8.20
CA PHE A 76 -2.51 -7.04 -7.66
C PHE A 76 -3.01 -5.71 -8.21
N ALA A 77 -3.20 -4.71 -7.35
CA ALA A 77 -3.51 -3.37 -7.85
C ALA A 77 -2.29 -2.80 -8.59
N THR A 78 -1.08 -2.92 -8.01
CA THR A 78 0.17 -2.55 -8.71
C THR A 78 1.20 -3.65 -8.56
N ASN A 79 1.92 -3.95 -9.63
CA ASN A 79 2.99 -4.94 -9.62
C ASN A 79 4.15 -4.51 -10.52
N ALA A 80 5.36 -4.60 -10.02
CA ALA A 80 6.58 -4.44 -10.78
C ALA A 80 7.39 -5.74 -10.75
N SER A 81 7.91 -6.20 -11.87
CA SER A 81 8.74 -7.41 -11.93
C SER A 81 9.85 -7.31 -12.97
N ASP A 82 10.89 -8.14 -12.79
CA ASP A 82 11.97 -8.33 -13.75
C ASP A 82 12.66 -7.03 -14.20
N GLY A 83 12.83 -6.10 -13.26
CA GLY A 83 13.44 -4.78 -13.48
C GLY A 83 12.46 -3.71 -13.97
N GLY A 84 11.16 -4.00 -14.03
CA GLY A 84 10.13 -3.00 -14.31
C GLY A 84 9.95 -2.02 -13.14
N VAL A 85 9.48 -0.81 -13.42
CA VAL A 85 9.30 0.28 -12.44
C VAL A 85 7.86 0.79 -12.45
N VAL A 86 7.23 0.88 -11.29
CA VAL A 86 5.94 1.58 -11.11
C VAL A 86 6.14 2.78 -10.19
N ASN A 87 5.82 3.97 -10.67
CA ASN A 87 5.82 5.20 -9.89
C ASN A 87 4.39 5.61 -9.56
N ILE A 88 4.09 5.68 -8.27
CA ILE A 88 2.77 6.05 -7.75
C ILE A 88 2.93 7.39 -7.03
N ASN A 89 2.44 8.46 -7.64
CA ASN A 89 2.54 9.82 -7.13
C ASN A 89 1.14 10.37 -6.83
N GLY A 90 0.78 10.44 -5.56
CA GLY A 90 -0.60 10.80 -5.16
C GLY A 90 -1.61 9.71 -5.51
N GLY A 91 -2.87 10.09 -5.67
CA GLY A 91 -3.95 9.18 -6.01
C GLY A 91 -4.35 8.22 -4.88
N LYS A 92 -5.07 7.17 -5.25
CA LYS A 92 -5.62 6.19 -4.32
C LYS A 92 -5.47 4.77 -4.85
N ILE A 93 -5.19 3.82 -3.96
CA ILE A 93 -5.22 2.38 -4.28
C ILE A 93 -6.27 1.72 -3.40
N GLU A 94 -7.20 0.98 -3.99
CA GLU A 94 -8.28 0.27 -3.32
C GLU A 94 -8.28 -1.20 -3.70
N VAL A 95 -8.28 -2.09 -2.70
CA VAL A 95 -8.25 -3.54 -2.90
C VAL A 95 -9.39 -4.19 -2.14
N TYR A 96 -10.30 -4.80 -2.87
CA TYR A 96 -11.48 -5.50 -2.34
C TYR A 96 -11.43 -7.01 -2.58
N GLY A 97 -10.60 -7.48 -3.49
CA GLY A 97 -10.46 -8.89 -3.83
C GLY A 97 -9.83 -9.73 -2.74
N VAL A 98 -10.15 -11.01 -2.69
CA VAL A 98 -9.55 -11.99 -1.75
C VAL A 98 -8.14 -12.36 -2.22
N SER A 99 -7.18 -12.42 -1.29
CA SER A 99 -5.77 -12.71 -1.58
C SER A 99 -5.17 -11.76 -2.64
N ALA A 100 -5.71 -10.55 -2.72
CA ALA A 100 -5.25 -9.50 -3.60
C ALA A 100 -4.37 -8.52 -2.82
N HIS A 101 -3.32 -8.01 -3.44
CA HIS A 101 -2.39 -7.09 -2.78
C HIS A 101 -2.38 -5.72 -3.47
N ALA A 102 -2.19 -4.66 -2.68
CA ALA A 102 -2.22 -3.32 -3.26
C ALA A 102 -0.92 -2.99 -4.00
N ILE A 103 0.22 -3.18 -3.37
CA ILE A 103 1.54 -2.82 -3.91
C ILE A 103 2.42 -4.07 -3.87
N SER A 104 2.94 -4.49 -5.02
CA SER A 104 3.82 -5.65 -5.12
C SER A 104 5.07 -5.35 -5.95
N ALA A 105 6.21 -5.85 -5.49
CA ALA A 105 7.45 -5.87 -6.25
C ALA A 105 8.08 -7.27 -6.16
N LYS A 106 8.45 -7.82 -7.32
CA LYS A 106 9.06 -9.16 -7.44
C LYS A 106 10.30 -9.12 -8.32
N ALA A 107 11.20 -10.08 -8.12
CA ALA A 107 12.30 -10.36 -9.06
C ALA A 107 13.04 -9.11 -9.56
N GLY A 108 13.42 -8.20 -8.65
CA GLY A 108 14.14 -6.96 -8.98
C GLY A 108 13.29 -5.85 -9.59
N GLY A 109 11.95 -5.98 -9.62
CA GLY A 109 11.06 -4.87 -9.94
C GLY A 109 11.10 -3.80 -8.84
N VAL A 110 10.75 -2.57 -9.17
CA VAL A 110 10.77 -1.41 -8.25
C VAL A 110 9.41 -0.72 -8.21
N VAL A 111 8.88 -0.48 -7.01
CA VAL A 111 7.69 0.36 -6.84
C VAL A 111 8.02 1.55 -5.94
N ASN A 112 7.88 2.74 -6.48
CA ASN A 112 8.04 4.00 -5.77
C ASN A 112 6.66 4.60 -5.47
N VAL A 113 6.37 4.88 -4.20
CA VAL A 113 5.07 5.41 -3.76
C VAL A 113 5.28 6.70 -2.98
N ASN A 114 4.61 7.75 -3.38
CA ASN A 114 4.69 9.03 -2.71
C ASN A 114 3.33 9.71 -2.60
N GLY A 115 2.94 10.10 -1.39
CA GLY A 115 1.71 10.85 -1.14
C GLY A 115 0.41 10.10 -1.43
N THR A 116 0.41 8.77 -1.38
CA THR A 116 -0.71 7.90 -1.80
C THR A 116 -1.51 7.39 -0.60
N GLN A 117 -2.82 7.27 -0.77
CA GLN A 117 -3.70 6.55 0.16
C GLN A 117 -3.95 5.13 -0.37
N THR A 118 -3.66 4.13 0.46
CA THR A 118 -3.92 2.72 0.15
C THR A 118 -4.92 2.13 1.12
N ILE A 119 -6.00 1.55 0.62
CA ILE A 119 -7.08 0.91 1.39
C ILE A 119 -7.20 -0.55 0.94
N VAL A 120 -7.12 -1.48 1.88
CA VAL A 120 -7.23 -2.92 1.62
C VAL A 120 -8.33 -3.51 2.50
N GLU A 121 -9.40 -3.92 1.85
CA GLU A 121 -10.58 -4.54 2.48
C GLU A 121 -10.77 -6.00 2.06
N GLY A 122 -10.01 -6.50 1.10
CA GLY A 122 -10.02 -7.92 0.76
C GLY A 122 -9.46 -8.80 1.88
N VAL A 123 -9.98 -10.00 2.07
CA VAL A 123 -9.46 -10.97 3.06
C VAL A 123 -8.16 -11.60 2.56
N ASN A 124 -7.19 -11.85 3.46
CA ASN A 124 -5.84 -12.33 3.15
C ASN A 124 -5.09 -11.44 2.14
N SER A 125 -5.34 -10.13 2.19
CA SER A 125 -4.81 -9.17 1.23
C SER A 125 -3.90 -8.18 1.93
N ASN A 126 -2.70 -7.97 1.39
CA ASN A 126 -1.72 -7.08 2.02
C ASN A 126 -1.72 -5.70 1.36
N GLY A 127 -1.38 -4.69 2.15
CA GLY A 127 -1.12 -3.35 1.62
C GLY A 127 0.12 -3.36 0.72
N VAL A 128 1.20 -3.91 1.23
CA VAL A 128 2.46 -4.11 0.51
C VAL A 128 2.87 -5.58 0.59
N PHE A 129 3.30 -6.12 -0.53
CA PHE A 129 3.83 -7.47 -0.65
C PHE A 129 5.18 -7.44 -1.36
N ALA A 130 6.25 -7.41 -0.57
CA ALA A 130 7.62 -7.42 -1.06
C ALA A 130 8.08 -8.87 -1.27
N ASN A 131 8.33 -9.25 -2.52
CA ASN A 131 8.73 -10.59 -2.94
C ASN A 131 9.96 -10.55 -3.86
N GLY A 132 11.04 -9.94 -3.36
CA GLY A 132 12.33 -9.90 -4.07
C GLY A 132 12.51 -8.72 -5.04
N GLY A 133 11.65 -7.73 -4.96
CA GLY A 133 11.82 -6.43 -5.58
C GLY A 133 11.89 -5.33 -4.52
N ASP A 134 12.19 -4.11 -4.93
CA ASP A 134 12.35 -2.95 -4.07
C ASP A 134 11.05 -2.15 -3.97
N ILE A 135 10.69 -1.73 -2.76
CA ILE A 135 9.51 -0.89 -2.53
C ILE A 135 9.91 0.31 -1.67
N HIS A 136 9.61 1.50 -2.16
CA HIS A 136 9.89 2.76 -1.50
C HIS A 136 8.60 3.52 -1.23
N LEU A 137 8.22 3.62 0.05
CA LEU A 137 7.02 4.32 0.50
C LEU A 137 7.41 5.63 1.18
N LYS A 138 6.86 6.72 0.72
CA LYS A 138 7.03 8.04 1.33
C LYS A 138 5.70 8.76 1.45
N GLN A 139 5.45 9.39 2.58
CA GLN A 139 4.22 10.19 2.83
C GLN A 139 2.93 9.43 2.48
N THR A 140 2.92 8.12 2.75
CA THR A 140 1.85 7.19 2.35
C THR A 140 1.04 6.76 3.56
N THR A 141 -0.28 6.67 3.39
CA THR A 141 -1.16 6.05 4.39
C THR A 141 -1.62 4.69 3.87
N ILE A 142 -1.35 3.63 4.64
CA ILE A 142 -1.81 2.27 4.34
C ILE A 142 -2.80 1.85 5.40
N THR A 143 -4.00 1.49 5.01
CA THR A 143 -5.07 1.00 5.90
C THR A 143 -5.52 -0.38 5.46
N THR A 144 -5.50 -1.36 6.38
CA THR A 144 -6.08 -2.69 6.16
C THR A 144 -7.14 -2.97 7.21
N THR A 145 -8.29 -3.52 6.82
CA THR A 145 -9.46 -3.66 7.71
C THR A 145 -9.85 -5.10 8.03
N ASN A 146 -9.64 -6.04 7.14
CA ASN A 146 -10.03 -7.43 7.32
C ASN A 146 -8.95 -8.30 7.99
N GLU A 147 -9.35 -9.50 8.41
CA GLU A 147 -8.44 -10.41 9.11
C GLU A 147 -7.32 -10.94 8.20
N LYS A 148 -6.17 -11.21 8.81
CA LYS A 148 -4.95 -11.72 8.16
C LYS A 148 -4.43 -10.81 7.04
N ASN A 149 -4.70 -9.52 7.14
CA ASN A 149 -4.20 -8.51 6.24
C ASN A 149 -3.01 -7.81 6.88
N TYR A 150 -1.80 -8.07 6.40
CA TYR A 150 -0.66 -7.28 6.84
C TYR A 150 -0.63 -5.96 6.07
N ALA A 151 -0.38 -4.86 6.76
CA ALA A 151 -0.16 -3.63 6.00
C ALA A 151 1.11 -3.74 5.16
N ILE A 152 2.18 -4.30 5.73
CA ILE A 152 3.43 -4.60 5.03
C ILE A 152 3.80 -6.07 5.27
N ALA A 153 3.95 -6.85 4.20
CA ALA A 153 4.48 -8.21 4.23
C ALA A 153 5.79 -8.28 3.44
N SER A 154 6.84 -8.83 4.05
CA SER A 154 8.13 -9.11 3.41
C SER A 154 8.47 -10.57 3.62
N GLU A 155 8.35 -11.38 2.58
CA GLU A 155 8.35 -12.84 2.68
C GLU A 155 9.40 -13.53 1.78
N SER A 156 10.12 -12.79 0.95
CA SER A 156 11.06 -13.38 0.00
C SER A 156 12.49 -13.47 0.50
N SER A 157 13.13 -14.58 0.21
CA SER A 157 14.56 -14.82 0.43
C SER A 157 15.48 -14.09 -0.54
N SER A 158 14.94 -13.48 -1.58
CA SER A 158 15.71 -12.70 -2.55
C SER A 158 15.96 -11.28 -2.04
N SER A 159 16.96 -10.61 -2.61
CA SER A 159 17.59 -9.38 -2.17
C SER A 159 16.73 -8.10 -2.28
N GLY A 160 15.42 -8.19 -2.07
CA GLY A 160 14.56 -7.01 -2.09
C GLY A 160 14.71 -6.13 -0.84
N TYR A 161 14.51 -4.84 -1.02
CA TYR A 161 14.58 -3.84 0.03
C TYR A 161 13.27 -3.05 0.13
N THR A 162 12.79 -2.83 1.35
CA THR A 162 11.60 -2.00 1.57
C THR A 162 11.96 -0.81 2.46
N SER A 163 11.73 0.39 1.99
CA SER A 163 11.86 1.62 2.77
C SER A 163 10.52 2.30 2.99
N ILE A 164 10.31 2.79 4.21
CA ILE A 164 9.09 3.47 4.62
C ILE A 164 9.50 4.74 5.35
N SER A 165 9.05 5.91 4.90
CA SER A 165 9.31 7.17 5.58
C SER A 165 8.08 8.08 5.61
N ASP A 166 7.99 8.91 6.65
CA ASP A 166 6.94 9.92 6.81
C ASP A 166 5.51 9.36 6.62
N SER A 167 5.27 8.11 7.04
CA SER A 167 4.10 7.34 6.64
C SER A 167 3.25 6.88 7.81
N GLN A 168 1.98 6.54 7.53
CA GLN A 168 1.06 5.95 8.50
C GLN A 168 0.65 4.55 8.08
N ILE A 169 0.78 3.59 8.99
CA ILE A 169 0.40 2.19 8.80
C ILE A 169 -0.68 1.85 9.81
N ILE A 170 -1.86 1.48 9.32
CA ILE A 170 -3.04 1.24 10.15
C ILE A 170 -3.64 -0.13 9.82
N THR A 171 -3.81 -0.99 10.83
CA THR A 171 -4.54 -2.26 10.67
C THR A 171 -5.62 -2.39 11.72
N SER A 172 -6.77 -2.97 11.37
CA SER A 172 -7.88 -3.19 12.31
C SER A 172 -8.39 -4.63 12.34
N GLY A 173 -7.98 -5.48 11.43
CA GLY A 173 -8.40 -6.88 11.38
C GLY A 173 -7.74 -7.76 12.44
N LYS A 174 -8.41 -8.85 12.81
CA LYS A 174 -7.82 -9.90 13.65
C LYS A 174 -6.63 -10.54 12.93
N ASN A 175 -5.54 -10.82 13.66
CA ASN A 175 -4.28 -11.35 13.11
C ASN A 175 -3.66 -10.47 11.99
N SER A 176 -3.97 -9.19 11.95
CA SER A 176 -3.50 -8.26 10.93
C SER A 176 -2.38 -7.39 11.50
N HIS A 177 -1.15 -7.74 11.15
CA HIS A 177 0.03 -7.02 11.67
C HIS A 177 0.29 -5.74 10.89
N GLY A 178 0.87 -4.74 11.55
CA GLY A 178 1.36 -3.54 10.86
C GLY A 178 2.46 -3.93 9.88
N ILE A 179 3.54 -4.53 10.36
CA ILE A 179 4.63 -5.08 9.54
C ILE A 179 4.85 -6.54 9.93
N HIS A 180 4.83 -7.43 8.94
CA HIS A 180 5.24 -8.82 9.07
C HIS A 180 6.44 -9.05 8.14
N ALA A 181 7.59 -9.33 8.72
CA ALA A 181 8.81 -9.59 7.97
C ALA A 181 9.38 -10.96 8.39
N SER A 182 9.37 -11.91 7.46
CA SER A 182 10.04 -13.20 7.63
C SER A 182 11.39 -13.25 6.94
N GLN A 183 11.61 -12.38 5.97
CA GLN A 183 12.86 -12.25 5.23
C GLN A 183 13.01 -10.83 4.67
N GLY A 184 14.19 -10.52 4.10
CA GLY A 184 14.47 -9.22 3.49
C GLY A 184 14.94 -8.16 4.47
N ASN A 185 15.27 -7.00 3.92
CA ASN A 185 15.75 -5.84 4.65
C ASN A 185 14.72 -4.71 4.57
N LEU A 186 14.35 -4.18 5.73
CA LEU A 186 13.40 -3.07 5.82
C LEU A 186 14.03 -1.90 6.59
N THR A 187 13.69 -0.68 6.19
CA THR A 187 13.91 0.52 7.00
C THR A 187 12.60 1.25 7.19
N VAL A 188 12.36 1.73 8.39
CA VAL A 188 11.19 2.55 8.73
C VAL A 188 11.68 3.78 9.47
N SER A 189 11.34 4.96 8.97
CA SER A 189 11.67 6.23 9.61
C SER A 189 10.47 7.16 9.72
N ASP A 190 10.47 7.99 10.75
CA ASP A 190 9.52 9.10 10.91
C ASP A 190 8.05 8.69 10.67
N SER A 191 7.67 7.53 11.20
CA SER A 191 6.40 6.87 10.84
C SER A 191 5.63 6.36 12.03
N ASP A 192 4.30 6.27 11.88
CA ASP A 192 3.37 5.73 12.86
C ASP A 192 2.81 4.38 12.43
N ILE A 193 2.83 3.40 13.33
CA ILE A 193 2.22 2.08 13.13
C ILE A 193 1.14 1.87 14.19
N LYS A 194 -0.11 1.67 13.75
CA LYS A 194 -1.27 1.48 14.62
C LYS A 194 -2.02 0.20 14.28
N THR A 195 -2.14 -0.71 15.25
CA THR A 195 -2.94 -1.93 15.07
C THR A 195 -4.06 -2.00 16.12
N LYS A 196 -5.25 -2.42 15.70
CA LYS A 196 -6.45 -2.46 16.55
C LYS A 196 -7.06 -3.86 16.69
N GLY A 197 -6.60 -4.82 15.92
CA GLY A 197 -7.17 -6.18 15.92
C GLY A 197 -6.64 -7.05 17.05
N ASN A 198 -7.42 -8.03 17.49
CA ASN A 198 -6.92 -9.07 18.37
C ASN A 198 -5.81 -9.86 17.67
N ASN A 199 -4.78 -10.27 18.41
CA ASN A 199 -3.59 -10.93 17.86
C ASN A 199 -2.84 -10.10 16.78
N ALA A 200 -3.10 -8.80 16.68
CA ALA A 200 -2.50 -7.92 15.68
C ALA A 200 -1.27 -7.24 16.25
N ARG A 201 -0.10 -7.68 15.86
CA ARG A 201 1.17 -7.11 16.28
C ARG A 201 1.48 -5.83 15.54
N GLY A 202 2.16 -4.90 16.19
CA GLY A 202 2.67 -3.71 15.51
C GLY A 202 3.69 -4.12 14.45
N ILE A 203 4.80 -4.72 14.87
CA ILE A 203 5.84 -5.28 14.00
C ILE A 203 6.16 -6.70 14.47
N SER A 204 6.25 -7.63 13.53
CA SER A 204 6.76 -8.98 13.77
C SER A 204 7.88 -9.33 12.81
N ILE A 205 9.02 -9.74 13.36
CA ILE A 205 10.26 -10.02 12.64
C ILE A 205 10.64 -11.46 12.93
N PHE A 206 10.84 -12.26 11.90
CA PHE A 206 11.21 -13.66 12.03
C PHE A 206 12.36 -14.05 11.11
N ASN A 207 12.96 -15.20 11.36
CA ASN A 207 13.97 -15.83 10.53
C ASN A 207 15.15 -14.90 10.17
N LYS A 208 15.31 -14.59 8.89
CA LYS A 208 16.42 -13.80 8.35
C LYS A 208 16.03 -12.34 8.04
N ALA A 209 14.85 -11.90 8.45
CA ALA A 209 14.47 -10.52 8.27
C ALA A 209 15.29 -9.58 9.13
N ALA A 210 15.66 -8.42 8.58
CA ALA A 210 16.35 -7.36 9.30
C ALA A 210 15.56 -6.04 9.14
N ILE A 211 15.29 -5.39 10.27
CA ILE A 211 14.58 -4.10 10.28
C ILE A 211 15.43 -3.06 11.02
N ASP A 212 15.57 -1.88 10.40
CA ASP A 212 16.11 -0.67 11.04
C ASP A 212 14.98 0.35 11.23
N LEU A 213 14.73 0.71 12.49
CA LEU A 213 13.69 1.65 12.90
C LEU A 213 14.33 2.95 13.42
N ASN A 214 13.88 4.10 12.92
CA ASN A 214 14.35 5.39 13.38
C ASN A 214 13.18 6.37 13.55
N ASN A 215 12.96 6.87 14.76
CA ASN A 215 11.86 7.80 15.06
C ASN A 215 10.49 7.21 14.69
N VAL A 216 10.15 6.03 15.24
CA VAL A 216 8.94 5.28 14.93
C VAL A 216 8.07 5.14 16.18
N SER A 217 6.78 5.44 16.04
CA SER A 217 5.77 5.18 17.06
C SER A 217 4.95 3.94 16.69
N ILE A 218 4.82 3.00 17.63
CA ILE A 218 4.05 1.77 17.47
C ILE A 218 3.00 1.73 18.57
N THR A 219 1.74 1.67 18.18
CA THR A 219 0.62 1.53 19.13
C THR A 219 -0.22 0.32 18.73
N THR A 220 -0.38 -0.62 19.66
CA THR A 220 -1.30 -1.73 19.51
C THR A 220 -2.40 -1.63 20.54
N SER A 221 -3.65 -1.58 20.11
CA SER A 221 -4.85 -1.44 20.97
C SER A 221 -5.85 -2.58 20.77
N GLY A 222 -5.41 -3.70 20.22
CA GLY A 222 -6.20 -4.92 20.12
C GLY A 222 -6.55 -5.49 21.50
N GLY A 223 -7.72 -6.12 21.63
CA GLY A 223 -8.23 -6.58 22.93
C GLY A 223 -7.36 -7.68 23.58
N GLU A 224 -6.64 -8.49 22.81
CA GLU A 224 -5.84 -9.60 23.32
C GLU A 224 -4.63 -9.92 22.44
N ARG A 225 -3.48 -10.22 23.07
CA ARG A 225 -2.23 -10.63 22.40
C ARG A 225 -1.80 -9.73 21.24
N ALA A 226 -1.98 -8.44 21.42
CA ALA A 226 -1.61 -7.43 20.43
C ALA A 226 -0.25 -6.82 20.82
N ASP A 227 0.84 -7.58 20.63
CA ASP A 227 2.19 -7.13 21.00
C ASP A 227 2.67 -6.00 20.11
N GLY A 228 3.43 -5.06 20.67
CA GLY A 228 4.03 -3.97 19.93
C GLY A 228 5.10 -4.48 18.95
N LEU A 229 6.14 -5.13 19.49
CA LEU A 229 7.26 -5.71 18.75
C LEU A 229 7.40 -7.20 19.08
N VAL A 230 7.52 -8.03 18.07
CA VAL A 230 7.92 -9.45 18.24
C VAL A 230 9.15 -9.69 17.39
N VAL A 231 10.26 -10.04 18.03
CA VAL A 231 11.60 -10.08 17.42
C VAL A 231 12.18 -11.47 17.47
N GLY A 232 12.19 -12.17 16.35
CA GLY A 232 12.90 -13.42 16.08
C GLY A 232 13.90 -13.30 14.93
N GLY A 233 14.17 -12.08 14.48
CA GLY A 233 15.15 -11.71 13.46
C GLY A 233 16.09 -10.61 13.96
N VAL A 234 16.57 -9.75 13.07
CA VAL A 234 17.49 -8.65 13.41
C VAL A 234 16.72 -7.33 13.51
N LEU A 235 16.80 -6.68 14.68
CA LEU A 235 16.23 -5.36 14.91
C LEU A 235 17.32 -4.37 15.28
N LYS A 236 17.38 -3.24 14.59
CA LYS A 236 18.05 -2.01 15.04
C LYS A 236 16.98 -0.96 15.29
N GLY A 237 17.16 -0.17 16.35
CA GLY A 237 16.13 0.83 16.70
C GLY A 237 16.74 2.05 17.39
N ARG A 238 16.24 3.23 16.99
CA ARG A 238 16.53 4.53 17.61
C ARG A 238 15.25 5.34 17.72
N ASN A 239 15.07 6.05 18.84
CA ASN A 239 13.90 6.91 19.08
C ASN A 239 12.58 6.15 18.87
N LEU A 240 12.42 4.99 19.54
CA LEU A 240 11.22 4.18 19.43
C LEU A 240 10.27 4.46 20.60
N ALA A 241 8.99 4.65 20.28
CA ALA A 241 7.91 4.64 21.25
C ALA A 241 7.01 3.43 20.95
N VAL A 242 6.86 2.53 21.93
CA VAL A 242 6.06 1.30 21.76
C VAL A 242 5.03 1.20 22.87
N PHE A 243 3.75 1.20 22.49
CA PHE A 243 2.62 1.09 23.41
C PHE A 243 1.78 -0.14 23.04
N ALA A 244 1.59 -1.06 23.99
CA ALA A 244 0.72 -2.22 23.84
C ALA A 244 -0.37 -2.18 24.93
N GLU A 245 -1.61 -1.93 24.54
CA GLU A 245 -2.74 -1.67 25.45
C GLU A 245 -3.65 -2.89 25.66
N GLY A 246 -3.46 -3.96 24.90
CA GLY A 246 -4.30 -5.15 24.96
C GLY A 246 -4.03 -6.06 26.16
N ARG A 247 -4.99 -6.91 26.51
CA ARG A 247 -4.79 -7.95 27.52
C ARG A 247 -3.73 -8.96 27.02
N ASN A 248 -2.83 -9.37 27.92
CA ASN A 248 -1.71 -10.28 27.58
C ASN A 248 -0.89 -9.77 26.39
N SER A 249 -0.73 -8.46 26.28
CA SER A 249 0.05 -7.81 25.24
C SER A 249 1.30 -7.18 25.83
N TYR A 250 2.41 -7.27 25.12
CA TYR A 250 3.71 -6.77 25.55
C TYR A 250 4.22 -5.71 24.58
N ALA A 251 4.91 -4.70 25.12
CA ALA A 251 5.53 -3.70 24.25
C ALA A 251 6.60 -4.32 23.35
N ALA A 252 7.40 -5.26 23.87
CA ALA A 252 8.36 -6.02 23.08
C ALA A 252 8.52 -7.45 23.62
N VAL A 253 8.65 -8.40 22.71
CA VAL A 253 8.85 -9.82 22.98
C VAL A 253 9.98 -10.35 22.09
N MET A 254 10.91 -11.11 22.67
CA MET A 254 11.84 -11.93 21.88
C MET A 254 11.14 -13.25 21.52
N ALA A 255 11.16 -13.60 20.26
CA ALA A 255 10.68 -14.91 19.77
C ALA A 255 11.88 -15.86 19.69
N ASP A 256 11.70 -17.07 20.21
CA ASP A 256 12.68 -18.16 20.13
C ASP A 256 12.71 -18.80 18.74
#